data_270b9b69fc872d41ed70f53b7018e110
#
_entry.id   270b9b69fc872d41ed70f53b7018e110
#
_cell.length_a   1.000
_cell.length_b   1.000
_cell.length_c   1.000
_cell.angle_alpha   90.00
_cell.angle_beta   90.00
_cell.angle_gamma   90.00
#
_symmetry.space_group_name_H-M   'P 1'
#
loop_
_entity.id
_entity.type
_entity.pdbx_description
1 polymer ?
#
loop_
_entity_poly.entity_id
_entity_poly.type
_entity_poly.pdbx_seq_one_letter_code
_entity_poly.pdbx_strand_id
1 'polypeptide(L)'
;MQVAARMTRRPVVISPDATLREACNLMTKNSIRHLPVLKDADLVGIITDRDILSVTSHATGAVADLDRPVGNYMTTSVITISPDTYLADAVQLIRKHHIAALPVLSGSRLVGIITEGDVLAALLDVANRNAHLVRMELTIARSPEHFQRLCQIITDRGGRLHRAERHPRAHDKRIDVILEVSSPVVEKLVDAIEDAGFEIDLIVYTG
;
A
#
# COMPACT_ATOMS: atom_id res chain seq x y z
N MET A 1 11.83 0.35 -8.64
CA MET A 1 11.10 1.64 -8.43
C MET A 1 11.88 2.45 -7.44
N GLN A 2 12.09 3.74 -7.71
CA GLN A 2 12.81 4.67 -6.84
C GLN A 2 11.87 5.34 -5.82
N VAL A 3 12.43 5.76 -4.69
CA VAL A 3 11.74 6.47 -3.61
C VAL A 3 11.03 7.73 -4.10
N ALA A 4 11.65 8.48 -5.01
CA ALA A 4 11.08 9.70 -5.60
C ALA A 4 9.68 9.51 -6.24
N ALA A 5 9.35 8.28 -6.66
CA ALA A 5 8.06 7.95 -7.27
C ALA A 5 6.95 7.71 -6.24
N ARG A 6 7.29 7.55 -4.94
CA ARG A 6 6.35 7.16 -3.88
C ARG A 6 6.41 8.03 -2.63
N MET A 7 7.48 8.79 -2.44
CA MET A 7 7.61 9.67 -1.29
C MET A 7 6.53 10.76 -1.28
N THR A 8 6.09 11.15 -0.11
CA THR A 8 5.35 12.39 0.08
C THR A 8 6.30 13.55 -0.13
N ARG A 9 6.06 14.34 -1.18
CA ARG A 9 6.85 15.54 -1.50
C ARG A 9 6.43 16.70 -0.61
N ARG A 10 7.40 17.57 -0.25
CA ARG A 10 7.15 18.73 0.63
C ARG A 10 6.42 18.32 1.91
N PRO A 11 7.02 17.46 2.74
CA PRO A 11 6.40 17.00 3.96
C PRO A 11 6.09 18.18 4.89
N VAL A 12 5.09 18.00 5.73
CA VAL A 12 4.86 18.93 6.84
C VAL A 12 6.05 18.83 7.79
N VAL A 13 6.59 19.97 8.16
CA VAL A 13 7.78 20.09 9.03
C VAL A 13 7.47 20.94 10.25
N ILE A 14 8.35 20.88 11.26
CA ILE A 14 8.21 21.67 12.47
C ILE A 14 9.58 22.22 12.90
N SER A 15 9.59 23.33 13.66
CA SER A 15 10.80 23.86 14.29
C SER A 15 11.15 23.09 15.56
N PRO A 16 12.44 22.96 15.95
CA PRO A 16 12.82 22.41 17.24
C PRO A 16 12.32 23.25 18.42
N ASP A 17 12.07 24.54 18.22
CA ASP A 17 11.58 25.47 19.25
C ASP A 17 10.04 25.43 19.39
N ALA A 18 9.32 24.80 18.45
CA ALA A 18 7.89 24.61 18.54
C ALA A 18 7.54 23.64 19.69
N THR A 19 6.32 23.76 20.21
CA THR A 19 5.85 22.94 21.34
C THR A 19 5.38 21.54 20.89
N LEU A 20 5.37 20.58 21.81
CA LEU A 20 4.76 19.26 21.60
C LEU A 20 3.28 19.38 21.26
N ARG A 21 2.57 20.37 21.80
CA ARG A 21 1.17 20.68 21.49
C ARG A 21 0.99 21.05 20.01
N GLU A 22 1.87 21.90 19.49
CA GLU A 22 1.87 22.26 18.05
C GLU A 22 2.17 21.03 17.18
N ALA A 23 3.12 20.18 17.60
CA ALA A 23 3.41 18.93 16.91
C ALA A 23 2.16 18.01 16.87
N CYS A 24 1.47 17.81 17.99
CA CYS A 24 0.21 17.06 18.05
C CYS A 24 -0.84 17.61 17.08
N ASN A 25 -1.03 18.94 17.10
CA ASN A 25 -2.01 19.61 16.25
C ASN A 25 -1.68 19.42 14.77
N LEU A 26 -0.40 19.56 14.37
CA LEU A 26 0.04 19.33 13.00
C LEU A 26 -0.16 17.88 12.56
N MET A 27 0.18 16.92 13.41
CA MET A 27 -0.01 15.49 13.14
C MET A 27 -1.50 15.16 12.95
N THR A 28 -2.36 15.63 13.87
CA THR A 28 -3.81 15.40 13.81
C THR A 28 -4.43 16.06 12.58
N LYS A 29 -4.12 17.34 12.34
CA LYS A 29 -4.67 18.10 11.22
C LYS A 29 -4.34 17.50 9.86
N ASN A 30 -3.15 16.93 9.72
CA ASN A 30 -2.66 16.38 8.46
C ASN A 30 -2.77 14.84 8.38
N SER A 31 -3.31 14.18 9.41
CA SER A 31 -3.40 12.72 9.52
C SER A 31 -2.04 12.03 9.34
N ILE A 32 -0.99 12.58 9.94
CA ILE A 32 0.38 12.09 9.89
C ILE A 32 0.90 11.77 11.30
N ARG A 33 1.93 10.92 11.38
CA ARG A 33 2.54 10.49 12.65
C ARG A 33 4.02 10.83 12.78
N HIS A 34 4.59 11.48 11.75
CA HIS A 34 6.02 11.79 11.68
C HIS A 34 6.19 13.21 11.18
N LEU A 35 6.96 14.00 11.90
CA LEU A 35 7.30 15.36 11.52
C LEU A 35 8.83 15.49 11.45
N PRO A 36 9.42 15.70 10.28
CA PRO A 36 10.80 16.16 10.18
C PRO A 36 10.95 17.51 10.88
N VAL A 37 12.01 17.64 11.66
CA VAL A 37 12.31 18.86 12.40
C VAL A 37 13.40 19.61 11.67
N LEU A 38 13.09 20.84 11.26
CA LEU A 38 14.02 21.71 10.53
C LEU A 38 14.43 22.94 11.38
N LYS A 39 15.71 23.25 11.33
CA LYS A 39 16.26 24.52 11.80
C LYS A 39 17.00 25.18 10.65
N ASP A 40 16.66 26.41 10.31
CA ASP A 40 17.27 27.16 9.20
C ASP A 40 17.34 26.38 7.86
N ALA A 41 16.28 25.59 7.57
CA ALA A 41 16.14 24.69 6.44
C ALA A 41 16.95 23.37 6.53
N ASP A 42 17.79 23.16 7.52
CA ASP A 42 18.52 21.92 7.73
C ASP A 42 17.69 20.92 8.58
N LEU A 43 17.75 19.65 8.20
CA LEU A 43 17.12 18.58 8.97
C LEU A 43 17.93 18.30 10.24
N VAL A 44 17.39 18.67 11.41
CA VAL A 44 18.03 18.50 12.71
C VAL A 44 17.45 17.36 13.54
N GLY A 45 16.28 16.83 13.13
CA GLY A 45 15.63 15.74 13.86
C GLY A 45 14.38 15.24 13.18
N ILE A 46 13.75 14.27 13.82
CA ILE A 46 12.41 13.78 13.51
C ILE A 46 11.67 13.54 14.83
N ILE A 47 10.39 13.91 14.89
CA ILE A 47 9.52 13.61 16.03
C ILE A 47 8.29 12.83 15.56
N THR A 48 7.86 11.87 16.39
CA THR A 48 6.72 11.00 16.11
C THR A 48 5.62 11.14 17.18
N ASP A 49 4.42 10.66 16.87
CA ASP A 49 3.31 10.53 17.81
C ASP A 49 3.72 9.68 19.05
N ARG A 50 4.53 8.63 18.82
CA ARG A 50 5.03 7.76 19.90
C ARG A 50 5.95 8.51 20.87
N ASP A 51 6.81 9.40 20.37
CA ASP A 51 7.68 10.22 21.22
C ASP A 51 6.83 11.10 22.13
N ILE A 52 5.78 11.73 21.60
CA ILE A 52 4.87 12.58 22.36
C ILE A 52 4.07 11.75 23.37
N LEU A 53 3.55 10.58 22.95
CA LEU A 53 2.84 9.68 23.86
C LEU A 53 3.72 9.20 25.02
N SER A 54 5.01 8.99 24.80
CA SER A 54 5.93 8.59 25.87
C SER A 54 6.03 9.66 26.98
N VAL A 55 6.01 10.93 26.58
CA VAL A 55 6.02 12.05 27.54
C VAL A 55 4.73 12.11 28.37
N THR A 56 3.59 11.83 27.70
CA THR A 56 2.28 11.88 28.36
C THR A 56 2.02 10.68 29.28
N SER A 57 2.53 9.50 28.94
CA SER A 57 2.31 8.26 29.71
C SER A 57 3.18 8.13 30.95
N HIS A 58 4.32 8.83 31.03
CA HIS A 58 5.18 8.83 32.22
C HIS A 58 4.80 9.91 33.26
N ALA A 59 3.81 10.74 32.98
CA ALA A 59 3.30 11.75 33.91
C ALA A 59 2.35 11.10 34.93
N THR A 60 2.91 10.37 35.91
CA THR A 60 2.16 9.86 37.06
C THR A 60 1.62 11.04 37.88
N GLY A 61 0.35 11.40 37.65
CA GLY A 61 -0.38 12.40 38.42
C GLY A 61 -0.19 13.88 38.05
N ALA A 62 0.69 14.21 37.10
CA ALA A 62 0.82 15.54 36.50
C ALA A 62 0.26 15.59 35.09
N VAL A 63 -0.45 16.69 34.78
CA VAL A 63 -0.85 16.97 33.37
C VAL A 63 0.42 17.02 32.51
N ALA A 64 0.49 16.23 31.47
CA ALA A 64 1.63 16.23 30.57
C ALA A 64 1.88 17.65 30.04
N ASP A 65 3.09 18.13 30.27
CA ASP A 65 3.49 19.47 29.83
C ASP A 65 3.79 19.46 28.33
N LEU A 66 2.75 19.66 27.55
CA LEU A 66 2.83 19.73 26.10
C LEU A 66 3.40 21.07 25.57
N ASP A 67 3.68 22.01 26.46
CA ASP A 67 4.26 23.31 26.09
C ASP A 67 5.80 23.27 26.02
N ARG A 68 6.38 22.08 26.24
CA ARG A 68 7.82 21.82 26.06
C ARG A 68 8.22 21.82 24.60
N PRO A 69 9.45 22.29 24.28
CA PRO A 69 9.93 22.34 22.92
C PRO A 69 10.21 20.93 22.33
N VAL A 70 9.86 20.75 21.07
CA VAL A 70 10.10 19.53 20.26
C VAL A 70 11.55 19.08 20.31
N GLY A 71 12.51 20.04 20.29
CA GLY A 71 13.93 19.76 20.29
C GLY A 71 14.42 18.91 21.47
N ASN A 72 13.70 18.91 22.59
CA ASN A 72 14.04 18.10 23.76
C ASN A 72 13.66 16.62 23.64
N TYR A 73 12.81 16.29 22.65
CA TYR A 73 12.19 14.95 22.53
C TYR A 73 12.37 14.31 21.15
N MET A 74 12.80 15.10 20.15
CA MET A 74 13.06 14.60 18.82
C MET A 74 14.24 13.64 18.79
N THR A 75 14.22 12.69 17.88
CA THR A 75 15.40 11.89 17.51
C THR A 75 16.33 12.75 16.64
N THR A 76 17.57 12.94 17.07
CA THR A 76 18.57 13.75 16.34
C THR A 76 19.41 12.91 15.37
N SER A 77 19.64 11.64 15.66
CA SER A 77 20.36 10.73 14.77
C SER A 77 19.42 10.19 13.66
N VAL A 78 19.03 11.07 12.73
CA VAL A 78 18.05 10.75 11.70
C VAL A 78 18.69 9.96 10.58
N ILE A 79 18.12 8.78 10.27
CA ILE A 79 18.48 8.01 9.09
C ILE A 79 17.73 8.60 7.90
N THR A 80 18.48 8.98 6.87
CA THR A 80 17.95 9.63 5.67
C THR A 80 18.32 8.84 4.42
N ILE A 81 17.61 9.09 3.33
CA ILE A 81 17.86 8.48 2.03
C ILE A 81 17.78 9.52 0.91
N SER A 82 18.29 9.18 -0.27
CA SER A 82 18.19 9.98 -1.49
C SER A 82 16.89 9.69 -2.26
N PRO A 83 16.35 10.63 -3.05
CA PRO A 83 15.24 10.39 -3.98
C PRO A 83 15.50 9.22 -4.95
N ASP A 84 16.75 8.98 -5.31
CA ASP A 84 17.17 7.94 -6.25
C ASP A 84 17.34 6.56 -5.62
N THR A 85 17.26 6.46 -4.28
CA THR A 85 17.30 5.19 -3.55
C THR A 85 16.20 4.26 -4.05
N TYR A 86 16.51 2.97 -4.23
CA TYR A 86 15.48 2.00 -4.55
C TYR A 86 14.57 1.73 -3.35
N LEU A 87 13.28 1.53 -3.64
CA LEU A 87 12.28 1.28 -2.60
C LEU A 87 12.62 0.05 -1.75
N ALA A 88 13.23 -0.98 -2.35
CA ALA A 88 13.69 -2.17 -1.64
C ALA A 88 14.75 -1.85 -0.57
N ASP A 89 15.66 -0.92 -0.85
CA ASP A 89 16.69 -0.50 0.09
C ASP A 89 16.09 0.33 1.23
N ALA A 90 15.12 1.18 0.92
CA ALA A 90 14.35 1.91 1.94
C ALA A 90 13.64 0.96 2.91
N VAL A 91 13.02 -0.12 2.39
CA VAL A 91 12.38 -1.18 3.20
C VAL A 91 13.40 -1.84 4.13
N GLN A 92 14.59 -2.16 3.62
CA GLN A 92 15.64 -2.79 4.43
C GLN A 92 16.11 -1.87 5.57
N LEU A 93 16.26 -0.56 5.30
CA LEU A 93 16.63 0.42 6.32
C LEU A 93 15.56 0.56 7.40
N ILE A 94 14.28 0.66 7.00
CA ILE A 94 13.14 0.70 7.92
C ILE A 94 13.17 -0.51 8.86
N ARG A 95 13.30 -1.72 8.29
CA ARG A 95 13.34 -2.96 9.08
C ARG A 95 14.57 -3.07 9.97
N LYS A 96 15.76 -2.77 9.43
CA LYS A 96 17.03 -2.89 10.15
C LYS A 96 17.09 -1.98 11.37
N HIS A 97 16.54 -0.79 11.25
CA HIS A 97 16.63 0.25 12.28
C HIS A 97 15.34 0.38 13.10
N HIS A 98 14.31 -0.44 12.82
CA HIS A 98 13.02 -0.44 13.51
C HIS A 98 12.36 0.96 13.52
N ILE A 99 12.44 1.67 12.39
CA ILE A 99 11.87 3.00 12.18
C ILE A 99 10.69 2.91 11.21
N ALA A 100 9.75 3.84 11.28
CA ALA A 100 8.54 3.81 10.46
C ALA A 100 8.55 4.86 9.33
N ALA A 101 9.56 5.71 9.28
CA ALA A 101 9.70 6.76 8.26
C ALA A 101 11.17 7.09 7.99
N LEU A 102 11.45 7.51 6.76
CA LEU A 102 12.75 7.99 6.30
C LEU A 102 12.59 9.35 5.62
N PRO A 103 13.14 10.43 6.18
CA PRO A 103 13.26 11.69 5.46
C PRO A 103 14.14 11.52 4.21
N VAL A 104 13.74 12.16 3.13
CA VAL A 104 14.39 12.08 1.82
C VAL A 104 15.12 13.40 1.55
N LEU A 105 16.42 13.32 1.42
CA LEU A 105 17.29 14.48 1.17
C LEU A 105 17.83 14.48 -0.26
N SER A 106 17.85 15.64 -0.88
CA SER A 106 18.62 15.91 -2.10
C SER A 106 19.75 16.87 -1.74
N GLY A 107 20.98 16.37 -1.63
CA GLY A 107 22.05 17.05 -0.94
C GLY A 107 21.71 17.22 0.55
N SER A 108 21.76 18.46 1.06
CA SER A 108 21.33 18.79 2.44
C SER A 108 19.84 19.13 2.54
N ARG A 109 19.14 19.30 1.42
CA ARG A 109 17.76 19.78 1.40
C ARG A 109 16.74 18.66 1.59
N LEU A 110 15.81 18.80 2.53
CA LEU A 110 14.66 17.93 2.67
C LEU A 110 13.69 18.11 1.49
N VAL A 111 13.48 17.06 0.71
CA VAL A 111 12.61 17.05 -0.48
C VAL A 111 11.38 16.16 -0.33
N GLY A 112 11.39 15.27 0.65
CA GLY A 112 10.30 14.33 0.87
C GLY A 112 10.42 13.54 2.18
N ILE A 113 9.43 12.71 2.42
CA ILE A 113 9.44 11.66 3.44
C ILE A 113 8.80 10.40 2.85
N ILE A 114 9.32 9.24 3.19
CA ILE A 114 8.69 7.95 2.86
C ILE A 114 8.44 7.15 4.13
N THR A 115 7.28 6.53 4.21
CA THR A 115 6.82 5.78 5.39
C THR A 115 6.56 4.31 5.05
N GLU A 116 6.38 3.47 6.08
CA GLU A 116 5.92 2.08 5.89
C GLU A 116 4.61 2.00 5.11
N GLY A 117 3.69 2.96 5.33
CA GLY A 117 2.43 3.05 4.59
C GLY A 117 2.61 3.27 3.09
N ASP A 118 3.55 4.15 2.71
CA ASP A 118 3.86 4.41 1.30
C ASP A 118 4.47 3.18 0.62
N VAL A 119 5.32 2.45 1.35
CA VAL A 119 5.90 1.18 0.89
C VAL A 119 4.82 0.13 0.69
N LEU A 120 3.91 -0.03 1.65
CA LEU A 120 2.80 -0.98 1.55
C LEU A 120 1.88 -0.63 0.36
N ALA A 121 1.53 0.64 0.20
CA ALA A 121 0.73 1.10 -0.93
C ALA A 121 1.44 0.79 -2.27
N ALA A 122 2.76 1.01 -2.34
CA ALA A 122 3.53 0.68 -3.54
C ALA A 122 3.54 -0.82 -3.86
N LEU A 123 3.59 -1.69 -2.84
CA LEU A 123 3.52 -3.14 -3.02
C LEU A 123 2.12 -3.58 -3.51
N LEU A 124 1.06 -3.01 -2.93
CA LEU A 124 -0.31 -3.25 -3.37
C LEU A 124 -0.51 -2.81 -4.82
N ASP A 125 0.02 -1.65 -5.22
CA ASP A 125 -0.06 -1.18 -6.62
C ASP A 125 0.69 -2.11 -7.59
N VAL A 126 1.82 -2.70 -7.18
CA VAL A 126 2.52 -3.69 -8.02
C VAL A 126 1.72 -4.98 -8.13
N ALA A 127 1.14 -5.44 -7.02
CA ALA A 127 0.27 -6.61 -7.01
C ALA A 127 -0.97 -6.37 -7.89
N ASN A 128 -1.59 -5.21 -7.78
CA ASN A 128 -2.78 -4.85 -8.56
C ASN A 128 -2.50 -4.56 -10.04
N ARG A 129 -1.30 -4.09 -10.42
CA ARG A 129 -0.93 -3.90 -11.83
C ARG A 129 -0.83 -5.21 -12.61
N ASN A 130 -0.67 -6.32 -11.93
CA ASN A 130 -0.56 -7.62 -12.59
C ASN A 130 -1.89 -8.34 -12.76
N ALA A 131 -2.99 -7.82 -12.19
CA ALA A 131 -4.26 -8.50 -12.36
C ALA A 131 -5.44 -7.63 -11.91
N HIS A 132 -6.30 -7.28 -12.82
CA HIS A 132 -7.71 -7.36 -12.50
C HIS A 132 -8.03 -8.84 -12.33
N LEU A 133 -7.68 -9.39 -11.16
CA LEU A 133 -7.97 -10.78 -10.84
C LEU A 133 -9.46 -10.86 -10.54
N VAL A 134 -10.14 -11.63 -11.34
CA VAL A 134 -11.57 -11.85 -11.23
C VAL A 134 -11.80 -13.32 -10.91
N ARG A 135 -12.58 -13.58 -9.89
CA ARG A 135 -13.14 -14.90 -9.64
C ARG A 135 -14.49 -14.98 -10.32
N MET A 136 -14.64 -15.94 -11.21
CA MET A 136 -15.90 -16.22 -11.90
C MET A 136 -16.39 -17.62 -11.52
N GLU A 137 -17.68 -17.73 -11.25
CA GLU A 137 -18.34 -19.00 -11.06
C GLU A 137 -19.29 -19.22 -12.23
N LEU A 138 -19.16 -20.37 -12.91
CA LEU A 138 -19.95 -20.71 -14.08
C LEU A 138 -20.49 -22.12 -13.98
N THR A 139 -21.66 -22.36 -14.54
CA THR A 139 -22.21 -23.69 -14.74
C THR A 139 -22.04 -24.08 -16.22
N ILE A 140 -21.22 -25.10 -16.50
CA ILE A 140 -20.95 -25.56 -17.86
C ILE A 140 -21.32 -27.03 -18.06
N ALA A 141 -21.50 -27.46 -19.32
CA ALA A 141 -21.65 -28.86 -19.62
C ALA A 141 -20.41 -29.68 -19.20
N ARG A 142 -20.61 -30.86 -18.67
CA ARG A 142 -19.54 -31.77 -18.24
C ARG A 142 -18.88 -32.43 -19.46
N SER A 143 -18.19 -31.62 -20.24
CA SER A 143 -17.48 -32.02 -21.44
C SER A 143 -16.12 -31.35 -21.49
N PRO A 144 -15.05 -32.06 -21.84
CA PRO A 144 -13.73 -31.47 -22.03
C PRO A 144 -13.72 -30.33 -23.04
N GLU A 145 -14.52 -30.44 -24.10
CA GLU A 145 -14.59 -29.45 -25.19
C GLU A 145 -15.14 -28.11 -24.67
N HIS A 146 -16.15 -28.11 -23.79
CA HIS A 146 -16.71 -26.88 -23.24
C HIS A 146 -15.70 -26.17 -22.36
N PHE A 147 -14.98 -26.91 -21.52
CA PHE A 147 -13.93 -26.30 -20.69
C PHE A 147 -12.76 -25.78 -21.55
N GLN A 148 -12.35 -26.53 -22.57
CA GLN A 148 -11.30 -26.09 -23.48
C GLN A 148 -11.70 -24.81 -24.25
N ARG A 149 -12.95 -24.75 -24.72
CA ARG A 149 -13.50 -23.56 -25.39
C ARG A 149 -13.51 -22.34 -24.46
N LEU A 150 -13.87 -22.52 -23.19
CA LEU A 150 -13.83 -21.45 -22.19
C LEU A 150 -12.40 -20.94 -21.97
N CYS A 151 -11.44 -21.86 -21.81
CA CYS A 151 -10.01 -21.50 -21.71
C CYS A 151 -9.50 -20.74 -22.94
N GLN A 152 -9.93 -21.13 -24.15
CA GLN A 152 -9.55 -20.47 -25.39
C GLN A 152 -10.08 -19.03 -25.44
N ILE A 153 -11.36 -18.80 -25.08
CA ILE A 153 -11.95 -17.47 -25.03
C ILE A 153 -11.15 -16.55 -24.10
N ILE A 154 -10.79 -17.07 -22.91
CA ILE A 154 -9.99 -16.32 -21.95
C ILE A 154 -8.66 -15.90 -22.57
N THR A 155 -7.97 -16.83 -23.22
CA THR A 155 -6.67 -16.57 -23.83
C THR A 155 -6.75 -15.61 -25.02
N ASP A 156 -7.75 -15.77 -25.89
CA ASP A 156 -7.95 -14.94 -27.10
C ASP A 156 -8.28 -13.47 -26.73
N ARG A 157 -8.84 -13.24 -25.55
CA ARG A 157 -9.11 -11.89 -25.02
C ARG A 157 -7.98 -11.34 -24.17
N GLY A 158 -6.79 -11.97 -24.23
CA GLY A 158 -5.61 -11.54 -23.47
C GLY A 158 -5.72 -11.81 -21.97
N GLY A 159 -6.69 -12.60 -21.57
CA GLY A 159 -6.82 -13.07 -20.19
C GLY A 159 -5.84 -14.18 -19.87
N ARG A 160 -5.55 -14.33 -18.59
CA ARG A 160 -4.71 -15.42 -18.08
C ARG A 160 -5.44 -16.16 -16.99
N LEU A 161 -5.62 -17.46 -17.17
CA LEU A 161 -6.18 -18.36 -16.17
C LEU A 161 -5.10 -18.70 -15.13
N HIS A 162 -5.37 -18.38 -13.86
CA HIS A 162 -4.48 -18.66 -12.73
C HIS A 162 -4.89 -19.93 -12.00
N ARG A 163 -6.18 -20.11 -11.84
CA ARG A 163 -6.76 -21.26 -11.12
C ARG A 163 -8.08 -21.67 -11.74
N ALA A 164 -8.35 -22.98 -11.77
CA ALA A 164 -9.62 -23.55 -12.14
C ALA A 164 -9.98 -24.69 -11.20
N GLU A 165 -11.12 -24.59 -10.57
CA GLU A 165 -11.71 -25.65 -9.76
C GLU A 165 -12.96 -26.16 -10.46
N ARG A 166 -13.19 -27.47 -10.41
CA ARG A 166 -14.33 -28.12 -11.04
C ARG A 166 -15.06 -28.96 -10.02
N HIS A 167 -16.33 -28.65 -9.82
CA HIS A 167 -17.17 -29.32 -8.84
C HIS A 167 -18.29 -30.04 -9.57
N PRO A 168 -18.25 -31.40 -9.66
CA PRO A 168 -19.31 -32.18 -10.28
C PRO A 168 -20.60 -32.05 -9.49
N ARG A 169 -21.72 -31.78 -10.18
CA ARG A 169 -23.06 -31.87 -9.60
C ARG A 169 -23.52 -33.32 -9.60
N ALA A 170 -24.12 -33.75 -8.47
CA ALA A 170 -24.72 -35.09 -8.37
C ALA A 170 -25.91 -35.17 -9.34
N HIS A 171 -25.94 -36.24 -10.19
CA HIS A 171 -27.02 -36.50 -11.14
C HIS A 171 -27.26 -35.44 -12.24
N ASP A 172 -26.30 -34.54 -12.51
CA ASP A 172 -26.37 -33.54 -13.58
C ASP A 172 -25.25 -33.80 -14.63
N LYS A 173 -25.58 -33.49 -15.90
CA LYS A 173 -24.57 -33.44 -16.98
C LYS A 173 -23.75 -32.14 -17.00
N ARG A 174 -23.94 -31.32 -15.99
CA ARG A 174 -23.23 -30.03 -15.81
C ARG A 174 -22.28 -30.12 -14.63
N ILE A 175 -21.31 -29.19 -14.60
CA ILE A 175 -20.37 -28.99 -13.52
C ILE A 175 -20.30 -27.50 -13.20
N ASP A 176 -20.05 -27.20 -11.93
CA ASP A 176 -19.68 -25.87 -11.50
C ASP A 176 -18.19 -25.69 -11.70
N VAL A 177 -17.82 -24.57 -12.28
CA VAL A 177 -16.43 -24.19 -12.52
C VAL A 177 -16.16 -22.85 -11.86
N ILE A 178 -15.13 -22.83 -11.00
CA ILE A 178 -14.65 -21.61 -10.37
C ILE A 178 -13.32 -21.28 -11.04
N LEU A 179 -13.25 -20.10 -11.64
CA LEU A 179 -12.04 -19.60 -12.32
C LEU A 179 -11.48 -18.38 -11.60
N GLU A 180 -10.18 -18.35 -11.45
CA GLU A 180 -9.44 -17.12 -11.12
C GLU A 180 -8.70 -16.68 -12.39
N VAL A 181 -9.12 -15.55 -12.95
CA VAL A 181 -8.65 -15.05 -14.24
C VAL A 181 -8.18 -13.62 -14.09
N SER A 182 -7.01 -13.28 -14.64
CA SER A 182 -6.63 -11.89 -14.85
C SER A 182 -6.92 -11.47 -16.28
N SER A 183 -7.48 -10.28 -16.46
CA SER A 183 -7.74 -9.70 -17.77
C SER A 183 -7.41 -8.21 -17.79
N PRO A 184 -6.84 -7.68 -18.88
CA PRO A 184 -6.62 -6.25 -19.03
C PRO A 184 -7.94 -5.45 -19.11
N VAL A 185 -9.03 -6.08 -19.55
CA VAL A 185 -10.38 -5.49 -19.61
C VAL A 185 -11.38 -6.59 -19.27
N VAL A 186 -11.82 -6.63 -18.02
CA VAL A 186 -12.70 -7.68 -17.51
C VAL A 186 -14.05 -7.69 -18.19
N GLU A 187 -14.65 -6.52 -18.42
CA GLU A 187 -15.96 -6.40 -19.08
C GLU A 187 -15.97 -7.07 -20.46
N LYS A 188 -14.93 -6.84 -21.28
CA LYS A 188 -14.81 -7.47 -22.61
C LYS A 188 -14.59 -8.98 -22.53
N LEU A 189 -14.01 -9.48 -21.45
CA LEU A 189 -13.87 -10.91 -21.24
C LEU A 189 -15.20 -11.53 -20.84
N VAL A 190 -15.94 -10.88 -19.96
CA VAL A 190 -17.29 -11.29 -19.52
C VAL A 190 -18.22 -11.36 -20.74
N ASP A 191 -18.31 -10.26 -21.51
CA ASP A 191 -19.12 -10.20 -22.74
C ASP A 191 -18.80 -11.37 -23.69
N ALA A 192 -17.50 -11.65 -23.90
CA ALA A 192 -17.09 -12.71 -24.80
C ALA A 192 -17.42 -14.13 -24.29
N ILE A 193 -17.43 -14.34 -22.98
CA ILE A 193 -17.83 -15.61 -22.36
C ILE A 193 -19.35 -15.79 -22.51
N GLU A 194 -20.14 -14.74 -22.26
CA GLU A 194 -21.60 -14.77 -22.40
C GLU A 194 -22.02 -14.89 -23.85
N ASP A 195 -21.39 -14.17 -24.79
CA ASP A 195 -21.63 -14.26 -26.23
C ASP A 195 -21.36 -15.68 -26.79
N ALA A 196 -20.42 -16.39 -26.16
CA ALA A 196 -20.13 -17.78 -26.50
C ALA A 196 -21.13 -18.79 -25.93
N GLY A 197 -22.15 -18.31 -25.18
CA GLY A 197 -23.23 -19.11 -24.62
C GLY A 197 -22.91 -19.75 -23.28
N PHE A 198 -21.91 -19.22 -22.56
CA PHE A 198 -21.65 -19.60 -21.18
C PHE A 198 -22.42 -18.70 -20.22
N GLU A 199 -23.05 -19.28 -19.24
CA GLU A 199 -23.75 -18.56 -18.17
C GLU A 199 -22.80 -18.35 -17.00
N ILE A 200 -22.61 -17.07 -16.60
CA ILE A 200 -21.81 -16.70 -15.44
C ILE A 200 -22.75 -16.51 -14.26
N ASP A 201 -22.59 -17.37 -13.25
CA ASP A 201 -23.44 -17.35 -12.05
C ASP A 201 -23.02 -16.26 -11.07
N LEU A 202 -21.70 -15.99 -10.97
CA LEU A 202 -21.14 -15.00 -10.04
C LEU A 202 -19.82 -14.44 -10.56
N ILE A 203 -19.63 -13.13 -10.37
CA ILE A 203 -18.35 -12.45 -10.59
C ILE A 203 -17.95 -11.71 -9.32
N VAL A 204 -16.75 -11.99 -8.83
CA VAL A 204 -16.16 -11.29 -7.69
C VAL A 204 -14.86 -10.66 -8.14
N TYR A 205 -14.77 -9.35 -8.04
CA TYR A 205 -13.54 -8.60 -8.30
C TYR A 205 -12.66 -8.71 -7.05
N THR A 206 -11.50 -9.35 -7.19
CA THR A 206 -10.52 -9.50 -6.11
C THR A 206 -9.36 -8.54 -6.39
N GLY A 207 -9.43 -7.30 -5.91
CA GLY A 207 -8.36 -6.32 -6.11
C GLY A 207 -8.69 -4.99 -5.54
#